data_c1391bbc4dca1af92e0e7b33af1a28cd
#
_entry.id   c1391bbc4dca1af92e0e7b33af1a28cd
#
_cell.length_a   1.000
_cell.length_b   1.000
_cell.length_c   1.000
_cell.angle_alpha   90.00
_cell.angle_beta   90.00
_cell.angle_gamma   90.00
#
_symmetry.space_group_name_H-M   'P 1'
#
loop_
_entity.id
_entity.type
_entity.pdbx_description
1 polymer ?
#
loop_
_entity_poly.entity_id
_entity_poly.type
_entity_poly.pdbx_seq_one_letter_code
_entity_poly.pdbx_strand_id
1 'polypeptide(L)'
;MRTPVLFALLLTSAFASAAEQTRPMPAFNGISAQGPINIVVEVGKTQSLVLEGDDKFLKRAVTKVVDGRLVITFPKGEKNQVDSDWKIKVSMPALTTFHLEGAGSADLRNIKGDSIDIGFQGAGRLVASGKVRLLTLNAQGVGEVDTKALVAQDANVNFEGIGAVKVYASQKLDAVVQGMGSLNYYGNPRQVNKKVEGIGSVSAGS
;
A
#
# COMPACT_ATOMS: atom_id res chain seq x y z
N MET A 1 -10.86 26.92 66.07
CA MET A 1 -9.88 26.80 65.01
C MET A 1 -10.42 25.79 63.98
N ARG A 2 -10.86 26.25 62.81
CA ARG A 2 -11.42 25.39 61.74
C ARG A 2 -10.39 25.31 60.63
N THR A 3 -9.81 24.15 60.40
CA THR A 3 -8.88 23.84 59.31
C THR A 3 -9.67 23.54 58.04
N PRO A 4 -9.38 24.20 56.90
CA PRO A 4 -9.98 23.79 55.61
C PRO A 4 -9.24 22.60 55.03
N VAL A 5 -9.99 21.55 54.69
CA VAL A 5 -9.52 20.42 53.92
C VAL A 5 -9.58 20.79 52.43
N LEU A 6 -8.42 20.91 51.81
CA LEU A 6 -8.27 21.22 50.39
C LEU A 6 -8.46 19.88 49.62
N PHE A 7 -9.56 19.75 48.88
CA PHE A 7 -9.84 18.60 48.01
C PHE A 7 -9.14 18.85 46.67
N ALA A 8 -8.03 18.20 46.43
CA ALA A 8 -7.33 18.24 45.15
C ALA A 8 -8.07 17.35 44.16
N LEU A 9 -8.73 17.93 43.17
CA LEU A 9 -9.38 17.26 42.07
C LEU A 9 -8.31 16.83 41.04
N LEU A 10 -7.92 15.57 41.05
CA LEU A 10 -7.05 14.95 40.03
C LEU A 10 -7.86 14.74 38.73
N LEU A 11 -7.70 15.67 37.77
CA LEU A 11 -8.16 15.44 36.40
C LEU A 11 -7.28 14.41 35.74
N THR A 12 -7.75 13.17 35.66
CA THR A 12 -7.16 12.15 34.80
C THR A 12 -7.59 12.44 33.36
N SER A 13 -6.71 13.00 32.56
CA SER A 13 -6.88 13.10 31.11
C SER A 13 -6.82 11.69 30.54
N ALA A 14 -7.95 11.13 30.13
CA ALA A 14 -8.02 9.93 29.32
C ALA A 14 -7.48 10.28 27.92
N PHE A 15 -6.24 9.89 27.63
CA PHE A 15 -5.75 9.87 26.26
C PHE A 15 -6.57 8.81 25.51
N ALA A 16 -7.33 9.21 24.51
CA ALA A 16 -7.94 8.31 23.56
C ALA A 16 -6.79 7.66 22.74
N SER A 17 -6.31 6.53 23.21
CA SER A 17 -5.39 5.70 22.44
C SER A 17 -6.19 5.03 21.34
N ALA A 18 -5.73 5.11 20.08
CA ALA A 18 -6.28 4.29 19.01
C ALA A 18 -6.24 2.82 19.45
N ALA A 19 -7.36 2.14 19.34
CA ALA A 19 -7.41 0.73 19.73
C ALA A 19 -6.63 -0.10 18.71
N GLU A 20 -5.88 -1.08 19.22
CA GLU A 20 -5.09 -2.00 18.40
C GLU A 20 -5.69 -3.41 18.51
N GLN A 21 -5.89 -4.07 17.36
CA GLN A 21 -6.42 -5.43 17.29
C GLN A 21 -5.51 -6.31 16.45
N THR A 22 -4.87 -7.30 17.09
CA THR A 22 -4.15 -8.37 16.39
C THR A 22 -5.14 -9.45 15.96
N ARG A 23 -5.04 -9.89 14.69
CA ARG A 23 -5.87 -10.96 14.13
C ARG A 23 -5.02 -12.15 13.70
N PRO A 24 -5.19 -13.32 14.35
CA PRO A 24 -4.54 -14.54 13.88
C PRO A 24 -5.11 -14.95 12.52
N MET A 25 -4.22 -15.25 11.57
CA MET A 25 -4.60 -15.62 10.20
C MET A 25 -3.82 -16.86 9.75
N PRO A 26 -4.39 -17.74 8.92
CA PRO A 26 -3.63 -18.76 8.21
C PRO A 26 -2.48 -18.16 7.39
N ALA A 27 -1.52 -18.97 6.96
CA ALA A 27 -0.41 -18.51 6.14
C ALA A 27 -0.88 -17.93 4.80
N PHE A 28 -0.27 -16.81 4.37
CA PHE A 28 -0.53 -16.16 3.08
C PHE A 28 0.75 -15.53 2.53
N ASN A 29 0.82 -15.39 1.21
CA ASN A 29 1.91 -14.71 0.50
C ASN A 29 1.41 -13.63 -0.48
N GLY A 30 0.11 -13.41 -0.55
CA GLY A 30 -0.53 -12.35 -1.31
C GLY A 30 -1.46 -11.52 -0.45
N ILE A 31 -1.74 -10.28 -0.89
CA ILE A 31 -2.69 -9.36 -0.25
C ILE A 31 -3.62 -8.78 -1.32
N SER A 32 -4.92 -8.79 -1.04
CA SER A 32 -5.94 -8.09 -1.81
C SER A 32 -6.77 -7.24 -0.86
N ALA A 33 -6.68 -5.93 -1.01
CA ALA A 33 -7.34 -4.96 -0.15
C ALA A 33 -8.34 -4.13 -0.96
N GLN A 34 -9.57 -4.00 -0.48
CA GLN A 34 -10.65 -3.28 -1.16
C GLN A 34 -11.37 -2.34 -0.20
N GLY A 35 -11.37 -1.05 -0.54
CA GLY A 35 -12.01 0.01 0.24
C GLY A 35 -11.08 1.16 0.62
N PRO A 36 -11.47 1.98 1.61
CA PRO A 36 -10.64 3.06 2.11
C PRO A 36 -9.58 2.51 3.08
N ILE A 37 -8.32 2.42 2.64
CA ILE A 37 -7.29 1.67 3.38
C ILE A 37 -5.97 2.42 3.42
N ASN A 38 -5.40 2.53 4.64
CA ASN A 38 -3.99 2.84 4.83
C ASN A 38 -3.29 1.55 5.31
N ILE A 39 -2.41 0.99 4.49
CA ILE A 39 -1.75 -0.28 4.78
C ILE A 39 -0.23 -0.16 4.72
N VAL A 40 0.44 -0.73 5.71
CA VAL A 40 1.89 -0.92 5.74
C VAL A 40 2.19 -2.41 5.75
N VAL A 41 3.01 -2.85 4.81
CA VAL A 41 3.43 -4.25 4.69
C VAL A 41 4.94 -4.33 4.88
N GLU A 42 5.37 -5.10 5.87
CA GLU A 42 6.78 -5.35 6.17
C GLU A 42 7.15 -6.79 5.79
N VAL A 43 7.91 -6.98 4.74
CA VAL A 43 8.32 -8.31 4.25
C VAL A 43 9.61 -8.77 4.93
N GLY A 44 9.77 -10.09 5.09
CA GLY A 44 10.94 -10.70 5.72
C GLY A 44 10.80 -10.86 7.24
N LYS A 45 9.60 -10.77 7.77
CA LYS A 45 9.28 -10.93 9.20
C LYS A 45 8.31 -12.07 9.43
N THR A 46 8.17 -12.50 10.69
CA THR A 46 7.10 -13.41 11.11
C THR A 46 5.74 -12.81 10.77
N GLN A 47 4.83 -13.66 10.29
CA GLN A 47 3.51 -13.22 9.88
C GLN A 47 2.70 -12.65 11.04
N SER A 48 2.14 -11.46 10.84
CA SER A 48 1.17 -10.83 11.75
C SER A 48 0.24 -9.90 10.98
N LEU A 49 -0.96 -9.73 11.51
CA LEU A 49 -1.95 -8.76 11.04
C LEU A 49 -2.46 -7.96 12.23
N VAL A 50 -2.26 -6.64 12.15
CA VAL A 50 -2.65 -5.70 13.21
C VAL A 50 -3.46 -4.57 12.57
N LEU A 51 -4.62 -4.29 13.14
CA LEU A 51 -5.48 -3.17 12.77
C LEU A 51 -5.42 -2.13 13.88
N GLU A 52 -5.19 -0.87 13.51
CA GLU A 52 -5.16 0.29 14.40
C GLU A 52 -6.25 1.26 13.98
N GLY A 53 -7.07 1.72 14.91
CA GLY A 53 -8.15 2.66 14.68
C GLY A 53 -9.20 2.64 15.76
N ASP A 54 -10.34 3.27 15.49
CA ASP A 54 -11.47 3.27 16.39
C ASP A 54 -12.26 1.94 16.37
N ASP A 55 -13.14 1.74 17.33
CA ASP A 55 -14.00 0.56 17.43
C ASP A 55 -14.84 0.33 16.17
N LYS A 56 -15.26 1.39 15.49
CA LYS A 56 -16.06 1.33 14.27
C LYS A 56 -15.24 0.73 13.13
N PHE A 57 -14.01 1.18 12.94
CA PHE A 57 -13.08 0.64 11.96
C PHE A 57 -12.79 -0.84 12.24
N LEU A 58 -12.43 -1.17 13.48
CA LEU A 58 -12.08 -2.54 13.87
C LEU A 58 -13.22 -3.54 13.63
N LYS A 59 -14.48 -3.13 13.88
CA LYS A 59 -15.68 -3.97 13.65
C LYS A 59 -16.03 -4.09 12.17
N ARG A 60 -15.73 -3.08 11.35
CA ARG A 60 -16.08 -3.04 9.91
C ARG A 60 -15.06 -3.74 9.03
N ALA A 61 -13.80 -3.72 9.40
CA ALA A 61 -12.75 -4.36 8.61
C ALA A 61 -12.93 -5.88 8.62
N VAL A 62 -13.28 -6.45 7.49
CA VAL A 62 -13.40 -7.90 7.29
C VAL A 62 -12.07 -8.42 6.75
N THR A 63 -11.47 -9.38 7.42
CA THR A 63 -10.20 -9.99 7.03
C THR A 63 -10.35 -11.50 6.95
N LYS A 64 -9.92 -12.10 5.85
CA LYS A 64 -9.91 -13.55 5.63
C LYS A 64 -8.75 -13.96 4.73
N VAL A 65 -8.33 -15.21 4.80
CA VAL A 65 -7.39 -15.77 3.83
C VAL A 65 -8.15 -16.69 2.88
N VAL A 66 -7.96 -16.45 1.57
CA VAL A 66 -8.56 -17.25 0.50
C VAL A 66 -7.43 -17.57 -0.50
N ASP A 67 -7.21 -18.83 -0.78
CA ASP A 67 -6.18 -19.32 -1.72
C ASP A 67 -4.79 -18.70 -1.48
N GLY A 68 -4.36 -18.67 -0.21
CA GLY A 68 -3.07 -18.11 0.19
C GLY A 68 -2.97 -16.58 0.08
N ARG A 69 -4.09 -15.87 -0.08
CA ARG A 69 -4.15 -14.42 -0.17
C ARG A 69 -4.96 -13.85 0.99
N LEU A 70 -4.40 -12.89 1.71
CA LEU A 70 -5.13 -12.10 2.69
C LEU A 70 -6.07 -11.14 1.95
N VAL A 71 -7.36 -11.32 2.15
CA VAL A 71 -8.42 -10.47 1.60
C VAL A 71 -8.93 -9.54 2.70
N ILE A 72 -8.85 -8.24 2.44
CA ILE A 72 -9.32 -7.18 3.35
C ILE A 72 -10.42 -6.41 2.63
N THR A 73 -11.61 -6.36 3.24
CA THR A 73 -12.77 -5.67 2.66
C THR A 73 -13.55 -4.91 3.72
N PHE A 74 -14.38 -3.97 3.25
CA PHE A 74 -15.32 -3.22 4.08
C PHE A 74 -16.74 -3.37 3.51
N PRO A 75 -17.79 -3.49 4.34
CA PRO A 75 -19.16 -3.55 3.89
C PRO A 75 -19.53 -2.32 3.06
N LYS A 76 -20.27 -2.53 1.96
CA LYS A 76 -20.81 -1.45 1.13
C LYS A 76 -21.92 -0.70 1.87
N GLY A 77 -22.05 0.62 1.66
CA GLY A 77 -23.28 1.36 2.03
C GLY A 77 -23.17 2.45 3.08
N GLU A 78 -22.01 2.70 3.68
CA GLU A 78 -21.77 3.89 4.51
C GLU A 78 -20.75 4.82 3.89
N LYS A 79 -20.80 6.13 4.24
CA LYS A 79 -19.79 7.11 3.79
C LYS A 79 -18.41 6.62 4.17
N ASN A 80 -17.69 6.08 3.19
CA ASN A 80 -16.33 5.57 3.36
C ASN A 80 -15.35 6.75 3.34
N GLN A 81 -15.25 7.49 4.45
CA GLN A 81 -14.15 8.42 4.64
C GLN A 81 -12.94 7.62 5.14
N VAL A 82 -11.81 7.81 4.48
CA VAL A 82 -10.53 7.36 5.02
C VAL A 82 -10.20 8.26 6.18
N ASP A 83 -10.18 7.72 7.39
CA ASP A 83 -9.62 8.45 8.52
C ASP A 83 -8.10 8.22 8.52
N SER A 84 -7.33 9.28 8.70
CA SER A 84 -5.87 9.22 8.73
C SER A 84 -5.33 8.32 9.84
N ASP A 85 -6.13 8.13 10.89
CA ASP A 85 -5.76 7.34 12.06
C ASP A 85 -6.01 5.83 11.89
N TRP A 86 -6.75 5.44 10.82
CA TRP A 86 -6.97 4.02 10.50
C TRP A 86 -5.81 3.43 9.74
N LYS A 87 -5.21 2.40 10.29
CA LYS A 87 -4.05 1.74 9.70
C LYS A 87 -4.12 0.23 9.82
N ILE A 88 -3.69 -0.43 8.77
CA ILE A 88 -3.49 -1.88 8.76
C ILE A 88 -2.00 -2.15 8.64
N LYS A 89 -1.45 -2.89 9.60
CA LYS A 89 -0.06 -3.34 9.58
C LYS A 89 0.00 -4.83 9.31
N VAL A 90 0.73 -5.22 8.29
CA VAL A 90 0.97 -6.62 7.93
C VAL A 90 2.45 -6.88 7.98
N SER A 91 2.86 -7.91 8.72
CA SER A 91 4.20 -8.48 8.58
C SER A 91 4.07 -9.86 7.95
N MET A 92 5.03 -10.24 7.09
CA MET A 92 4.99 -11.53 6.41
C MET A 92 6.36 -11.98 5.89
N PRO A 93 6.61 -13.30 5.76
CA PRO A 93 7.90 -13.79 5.28
C PRO A 93 8.21 -13.41 3.83
N ALA A 94 7.20 -13.48 2.95
CA ALA A 94 7.32 -13.20 1.52
C ALA A 94 6.02 -12.60 0.98
N LEU A 95 6.14 -11.69 0.01
CA LEU A 95 5.01 -11.09 -0.71
C LEU A 95 5.21 -11.29 -2.22
N THR A 96 4.28 -11.96 -2.86
CA THR A 96 4.29 -12.22 -4.31
C THR A 96 3.24 -11.43 -5.08
N THR A 97 2.16 -11.02 -4.41
CA THR A 97 1.06 -10.28 -5.03
C THR A 97 0.50 -9.27 -4.05
N PHE A 98 0.31 -8.04 -4.51
CA PHE A 98 -0.36 -6.98 -3.75
C PHE A 98 -1.34 -6.24 -4.65
N HIS A 99 -2.63 -6.29 -4.32
CA HIS A 99 -3.65 -5.54 -5.04
C HIS A 99 -4.42 -4.65 -4.07
N LEU A 100 -4.53 -3.36 -4.41
CA LEU A 100 -5.34 -2.37 -3.69
C LEU A 100 -6.35 -1.76 -4.64
N GLU A 101 -7.64 -1.87 -4.29
CA GLU A 101 -8.76 -1.23 -4.97
C GLU A 101 -9.47 -0.26 -4.03
N GLY A 102 -9.52 1.02 -4.38
CA GLY A 102 -10.21 2.04 -3.59
C GLY A 102 -9.39 3.29 -3.37
N ALA A 103 -9.52 3.90 -2.18
CA ALA A 103 -8.79 5.12 -1.82
C ALA A 103 -7.85 4.87 -0.63
N GLY A 104 -6.74 5.60 -0.58
CA GLY A 104 -5.83 5.51 0.57
C GLY A 104 -4.36 5.37 0.21
N SER A 105 -3.61 4.74 1.10
CA SER A 105 -2.16 4.61 0.94
C SER A 105 -1.68 3.18 1.20
N ALA A 106 -0.65 2.77 0.44
CA ALA A 106 0.07 1.53 0.66
C ALA A 106 1.58 1.79 0.74
N ASP A 107 2.24 1.21 1.74
CA ASP A 107 3.68 1.25 1.92
C ASP A 107 4.21 -0.18 2.06
N LEU A 108 4.86 -0.68 1.01
CA LEU A 108 5.36 -2.04 0.89
C LEU A 108 6.88 -2.04 1.07
N ARG A 109 7.36 -2.64 2.15
CA ARG A 109 8.76 -2.55 2.55
C ARG A 109 9.48 -3.88 2.49
N ASN A 110 10.76 -3.81 2.11
CA ASN A 110 11.69 -4.94 2.14
C ASN A 110 11.25 -6.14 1.27
N ILE A 111 10.55 -5.90 0.17
CA ILE A 111 10.13 -6.93 -0.78
C ILE A 111 11.39 -7.66 -1.29
N LYS A 112 11.37 -9.00 -1.25
CA LYS A 112 12.44 -9.85 -1.77
C LYS A 112 11.84 -11.07 -2.43
N GLY A 113 12.36 -11.43 -3.61
CA GLY A 113 11.90 -12.63 -4.32
C GLY A 113 12.24 -12.59 -5.79
N ASP A 114 11.75 -13.59 -6.52
CA ASP A 114 11.90 -13.63 -7.96
C ASP A 114 10.98 -12.62 -8.65
N SER A 115 9.71 -12.58 -8.23
CA SER A 115 8.72 -11.67 -8.84
C SER A 115 7.76 -11.08 -7.81
N ILE A 116 7.24 -9.92 -8.16
CA ILE A 116 6.11 -9.26 -7.46
C ILE A 116 5.12 -8.73 -8.50
N ASP A 117 3.84 -8.97 -8.25
CA ASP A 117 2.73 -8.38 -9.00
C ASP A 117 2.04 -7.33 -8.10
N ILE A 118 2.04 -6.08 -8.54
CA ILE A 118 1.44 -4.95 -7.84
C ILE A 118 0.31 -4.38 -8.67
N GLY A 119 -0.91 -4.42 -8.15
CA GLY A 119 -2.10 -3.79 -8.69
C GLY A 119 -2.55 -2.62 -7.80
N PHE A 120 -2.74 -1.45 -8.39
CA PHE A 120 -3.31 -0.29 -7.72
C PHE A 120 -4.43 0.31 -8.57
N GLN A 121 -5.65 0.27 -8.04
CA GLN A 121 -6.83 0.80 -8.73
C GLN A 121 -7.59 1.78 -7.83
N GLY A 122 -7.66 3.04 -8.21
CA GLY A 122 -8.43 4.03 -7.47
C GLY A 122 -7.72 5.36 -7.26
N ALA A 123 -7.73 5.90 -6.03
CA ALA A 123 -7.15 7.20 -5.73
C ALA A 123 -6.21 7.14 -4.52
N GLY A 124 -4.99 7.66 -4.64
CA GLY A 124 -4.08 7.74 -3.50
C GLY A 124 -2.61 7.53 -3.84
N ARG A 125 -1.89 6.88 -2.93
CA ARG A 125 -0.45 6.71 -3.05
C ARG A 125 -0.01 5.28 -2.71
N LEU A 126 0.87 4.72 -3.57
CA LEU A 126 1.56 3.47 -3.28
C LEU A 126 3.07 3.70 -3.32
N VAL A 127 3.77 3.21 -2.30
CA VAL A 127 5.24 3.19 -2.24
C VAL A 127 5.68 1.75 -2.06
N ALA A 128 6.71 1.33 -2.82
CA ALA A 128 7.28 0.00 -2.66
C ALA A 128 8.81 0.05 -2.65
N SER A 129 9.41 -0.78 -1.80
CA SER A 129 10.87 -0.89 -1.66
C SER A 129 11.33 -2.34 -1.51
N GLY A 130 12.55 -2.62 -1.98
CA GLY A 130 13.13 -3.95 -1.91
C GLY A 130 13.95 -4.32 -3.13
N LYS A 131 14.01 -5.63 -3.44
CA LYS A 131 14.75 -6.14 -4.61
C LYS A 131 14.08 -7.38 -5.17
N VAL A 132 13.80 -7.38 -6.49
CA VAL A 132 13.18 -8.49 -7.21
C VAL A 132 13.87 -8.69 -8.57
N ARG A 133 13.67 -9.83 -9.21
CA ARG A 133 14.04 -10.00 -10.60
C ARG A 133 13.00 -9.34 -11.51
N LEU A 134 11.71 -9.62 -11.31
CA LEU A 134 10.62 -9.11 -12.15
C LEU A 134 9.60 -8.32 -11.32
N LEU A 135 9.33 -7.09 -11.74
CA LEU A 135 8.20 -6.28 -11.28
C LEU A 135 7.12 -6.26 -12.37
N THR A 136 5.90 -6.65 -12.03
CA THR A 136 4.69 -6.35 -12.81
C THR A 136 3.88 -5.31 -12.06
N LEU A 137 3.62 -4.16 -12.68
CA LEU A 137 2.89 -3.05 -12.08
C LEU A 137 1.71 -2.64 -12.97
N ASN A 138 0.50 -2.77 -12.44
CA ASN A 138 -0.73 -2.29 -13.06
C ASN A 138 -1.33 -1.19 -12.18
N ALA A 139 -1.28 0.05 -12.64
CA ALA A 139 -1.81 1.19 -11.91
C ALA A 139 -2.92 1.88 -12.71
N GLN A 140 -4.11 1.99 -12.11
CA GLN A 140 -5.29 2.61 -12.73
C GLN A 140 -5.91 3.65 -11.79
N GLY A 141 -6.18 4.84 -12.30
CA GLY A 141 -6.90 5.87 -11.55
C GLY A 141 -6.12 7.16 -11.35
N VAL A 142 -6.15 7.72 -10.13
CA VAL A 142 -5.55 9.03 -9.82
C VAL A 142 -4.60 8.95 -8.65
N GLY A 143 -3.33 9.34 -8.85
CA GLY A 143 -2.39 9.37 -7.73
C GLY A 143 -0.93 9.16 -8.08
N GLU A 144 -0.17 8.72 -7.09
CA GLU A 144 1.26 8.47 -7.21
C GLU A 144 1.59 7.01 -6.88
N VAL A 145 2.36 6.37 -7.78
CA VAL A 145 2.95 5.06 -7.52
C VAL A 145 4.47 5.20 -7.57
N ASP A 146 5.14 5.08 -6.42
CA ASP A 146 6.59 5.21 -6.30
C ASP A 146 7.22 3.85 -5.98
N THR A 147 7.74 3.19 -7.02
CA THR A 147 8.50 1.95 -6.89
C THR A 147 9.98 2.15 -7.23
N LYS A 148 10.50 3.38 -7.18
CA LYS A 148 11.92 3.69 -7.42
C LYS A 148 12.85 2.93 -6.47
N ALA A 149 12.46 2.74 -5.22
CA ALA A 149 13.21 2.02 -4.21
C ALA A 149 13.03 0.47 -4.28
N LEU A 150 12.18 -0.03 -5.18
CA LEU A 150 12.06 -1.45 -5.48
C LEU A 150 12.95 -1.78 -6.69
N VAL A 151 14.18 -2.21 -6.40
CA VAL A 151 15.20 -2.51 -7.43
C VAL A 151 14.80 -3.77 -8.19
N ALA A 152 14.34 -3.61 -9.43
CA ALA A 152 14.01 -4.72 -10.33
C ALA A 152 15.09 -4.89 -11.41
N GLN A 153 15.27 -6.12 -11.91
CA GLN A 153 16.02 -6.35 -13.15
C GLN A 153 15.13 -5.99 -14.34
N ASP A 154 13.94 -6.57 -14.38
CA ASP A 154 12.95 -6.35 -15.43
C ASP A 154 11.70 -5.72 -14.81
N ALA A 155 11.08 -4.77 -15.51
CA ALA A 155 9.83 -4.15 -15.10
C ALA A 155 8.84 -4.10 -16.26
N ASN A 156 7.62 -4.59 -16.03
CA ASN A 156 6.47 -4.45 -16.90
C ASN A 156 5.48 -3.49 -16.22
N VAL A 157 5.23 -2.34 -16.82
CA VAL A 157 4.42 -1.27 -16.22
C VAL A 157 3.28 -0.89 -17.16
N ASN A 158 2.06 -1.00 -16.67
CA ASN A 158 0.88 -0.44 -17.30
C ASN A 158 0.26 0.61 -16.39
N PHE A 159 0.22 1.85 -16.85
CA PHE A 159 -0.38 2.96 -16.13
C PHE A 159 -1.50 3.60 -16.94
N GLU A 160 -2.70 3.63 -16.36
CA GLU A 160 -3.89 4.23 -16.96
C GLU A 160 -4.52 5.23 -15.99
N GLY A 161 -4.50 6.53 -16.36
CA GLY A 161 -5.15 7.55 -15.52
C GLY A 161 -4.43 8.88 -15.45
N ILE A 162 -4.48 9.50 -14.25
CA ILE A 162 -3.90 10.82 -13.98
C ILE A 162 -2.92 10.72 -12.81
N GLY A 163 -1.65 11.08 -13.03
CA GLY A 163 -0.69 11.08 -11.93
C GLY A 163 0.74 10.75 -12.34
N ALA A 164 1.48 10.18 -11.40
CA ALA A 164 2.89 9.90 -11.59
C ALA A 164 3.27 8.48 -11.17
N VAL A 165 4.07 7.82 -12.00
CA VAL A 165 4.69 6.53 -11.70
C VAL A 165 6.21 6.68 -11.71
N LYS A 166 6.87 6.16 -10.67
CA LYS A 166 8.32 6.02 -10.61
C LYS A 166 8.69 4.54 -10.52
N VAL A 167 9.55 4.07 -11.40
CA VAL A 167 9.96 2.66 -11.46
C VAL A 167 11.46 2.51 -11.62
N TYR A 168 12.04 1.46 -11.04
CA TYR A 168 13.43 1.10 -11.28
C TYR A 168 13.50 -0.20 -12.08
N ALA A 169 14.31 -0.20 -13.15
CA ALA A 169 14.67 -1.39 -13.91
C ALA A 169 16.13 -1.31 -14.35
N SER A 170 16.89 -2.40 -14.24
CA SER A 170 18.31 -2.43 -14.60
C SER A 170 18.62 -3.15 -15.91
N GLN A 171 17.70 -3.98 -16.44
CA GLN A 171 17.88 -4.73 -17.67
C GLN A 171 16.83 -4.36 -18.72
N LYS A 172 15.56 -4.52 -18.39
CA LYS A 172 14.47 -4.31 -19.33
C LYS A 172 13.31 -3.52 -18.70
N LEU A 173 12.79 -2.57 -19.44
CA LEU A 173 11.56 -1.86 -19.14
C LEU A 173 10.58 -1.97 -20.31
N ASP A 174 9.41 -2.54 -20.06
CA ASP A 174 8.24 -2.45 -20.92
C ASP A 174 7.22 -1.54 -20.23
N ALA A 175 6.92 -0.37 -20.81
CA ALA A 175 6.05 0.63 -20.20
C ALA A 175 4.96 1.10 -21.15
N VAL A 176 3.72 1.04 -20.69
CA VAL A 176 2.55 1.62 -21.37
C VAL A 176 1.94 2.67 -20.45
N VAL A 177 1.73 3.87 -20.96
CA VAL A 177 1.08 4.98 -20.27
C VAL A 177 -0.12 5.45 -21.07
N GLN A 178 -1.31 5.41 -20.45
CA GLN A 178 -2.57 5.85 -21.04
C GLN A 178 -3.21 6.97 -20.19
N GLY A 179 -3.63 8.04 -20.82
CA GLY A 179 -4.26 9.16 -20.13
C GLY A 179 -3.35 10.37 -19.92
N MET A 180 -3.43 11.03 -18.74
CA MET A 180 -2.67 12.25 -18.42
C MET A 180 -1.68 11.98 -17.28
N GLY A 181 -0.63 11.21 -17.57
CA GLY A 181 0.30 10.82 -16.54
C GLY A 181 1.75 10.82 -16.96
N SER A 182 2.65 10.82 -15.99
CA SER A 182 4.09 10.71 -16.22
C SER A 182 4.64 9.43 -15.61
N LEU A 183 5.49 8.74 -16.37
CA LEU A 183 6.29 7.64 -15.88
C LEU A 183 7.77 8.02 -15.95
N ASN A 184 8.44 8.03 -14.79
CA ASN A 184 9.86 8.22 -14.70
C ASN A 184 10.55 6.89 -14.34
N TYR A 185 11.48 6.46 -15.17
CA TYR A 185 12.22 5.22 -14.92
C TYR A 185 13.67 5.49 -14.54
N TYR A 186 14.22 4.63 -13.69
CA TYR A 186 15.56 4.69 -13.13
C TYR A 186 16.29 3.36 -13.38
N GLY A 187 17.60 3.32 -13.09
CA GLY A 187 18.40 2.08 -13.18
C GLY A 187 19.07 1.86 -14.53
N ASN A 188 18.91 2.78 -15.48
CA ASN A 188 19.54 2.74 -16.80
C ASN A 188 19.39 1.39 -17.53
N PRO A 189 18.15 0.91 -17.78
CA PRO A 189 17.90 -0.39 -18.39
C PRO A 189 18.49 -0.46 -19.80
N ARG A 190 19.02 -1.62 -20.17
CA ARG A 190 19.61 -1.88 -21.50
C ARG A 190 18.60 -1.87 -22.63
N GLN A 191 17.35 -2.22 -22.30
CA GLN A 191 16.23 -2.24 -23.24
C GLN A 191 15.05 -1.44 -22.65
N VAL A 192 14.53 -0.48 -23.43
CA VAL A 192 13.35 0.28 -23.07
C VAL A 192 12.37 0.26 -24.23
N ASN A 193 11.22 -0.38 -23.99
CA ASN A 193 10.06 -0.33 -24.86
C ASN A 193 9.00 0.54 -24.20
N LYS A 194 8.60 1.61 -24.86
CA LYS A 194 7.60 2.54 -24.30
C LYS A 194 6.50 2.86 -25.30
N LYS A 195 5.27 2.88 -24.80
CA LYS A 195 4.09 3.32 -25.54
C LYS A 195 3.36 4.36 -24.72
N VAL A 196 2.99 5.47 -25.34
CA VAL A 196 2.21 6.53 -24.69
C VAL A 196 0.96 6.79 -25.52
N GLU A 197 -0.20 6.72 -24.89
CA GLU A 197 -1.51 7.02 -25.46
C GLU A 197 -2.18 8.11 -24.62
N GLY A 198 -2.36 9.31 -25.21
CA GLY A 198 -2.90 10.48 -24.53
C GLY A 198 -1.87 11.58 -24.27
N ILE A 199 -2.08 12.36 -23.19
CA ILE A 199 -1.21 13.49 -22.80
C ILE A 199 -0.29 13.04 -21.66
N GLY A 200 0.57 12.06 -21.96
CA GLY A 200 1.47 11.49 -20.97
C GLY A 200 2.93 11.54 -21.42
N SER A 201 3.82 11.08 -20.54
CA SER A 201 5.24 10.97 -20.84
C SER A 201 5.89 9.74 -20.20
N VAL A 202 6.90 9.19 -20.87
CA VAL A 202 7.82 8.19 -20.31
C VAL A 202 9.24 8.69 -20.49
N SER A 203 9.94 8.98 -19.40
CA SER A 203 11.28 9.59 -19.42
C SER A 203 12.22 8.95 -18.39
N ALA A 204 13.53 9.03 -18.68
CA ALA A 204 14.53 8.67 -17.69
C ALA A 204 14.53 9.70 -16.56
N GLY A 205 14.55 9.21 -15.32
CA GLY A 205 14.69 10.05 -14.14
C GLY A 205 16.16 10.30 -13.82
N SER A 206 16.43 11.46 -13.27
CA SER A 206 17.76 11.87 -12.79
C SER A 206 18.00 11.43 -11.33
#